data_2067d58fa6349f233e6fdb313663c81e
#
_entry.id   2067d58fa6349f233e6fdb313663c81e
#
_cell.length_a   1.000
_cell.length_b   1.000
_cell.length_c   1.000
_cell.angle_alpha   90.00
_cell.angle_beta   90.00
_cell.angle_gamma   90.00
#
_symmetry.space_group_name_H-M   'P 1'
#
loop_
_entity.id
_entity.type
_entity.pdbx_description
1 polymer ?
#
loop_
_entity_poly.entity_id
_entity_poly.type
_entity_poly.pdbx_seq_one_letter_code
_entity_poly.pdbx_strand_id
1 'polypeptide(L)'
;MKRGIVGSIVMILFANMVLGQTVSGVVLDSTTQSPMAYVHIGVLGKNLGVISRDDGTFQIDLSEADSQDKLTFSSVGYHTQHVPQSSWKSAPLKVYLSPRIFTLREIVVEDSRLSDPVKLGRYQPTRTTSGQSGLQKFGWGGEWGLRIFSDGQTYRVTDINFHTRFNTMDSVLFRISIYSVEDNLPDSSLLQQELFVKSYKRDKWITKDISSQQLIIDQDVIVTFEVVQLWRSSSGNNALFFTHGKGYDRGGTYTRASSLAPWTTKGIPITLYITAEGY
;
A
#
# COMPACT_ATOMS: atom_id res chain seq x y z
N MET A 1 60.90 -36.64 37.28
CA MET A 1 60.13 -36.74 36.01
C MET A 1 58.64 -36.47 36.32
N LYS A 2 58.13 -35.26 36.07
CA LYS A 2 56.71 -34.92 36.24
C LYS A 2 56.12 -34.68 34.85
N ARG A 3 55.20 -35.55 34.42
CA ARG A 3 54.45 -35.42 33.16
C ARG A 3 53.25 -34.49 33.40
N GLY A 4 53.27 -33.29 32.79
CA GLY A 4 52.11 -32.40 32.72
C GLY A 4 51.12 -32.87 31.64
N ILE A 5 49.89 -33.04 32.05
CA ILE A 5 48.74 -33.34 31.14
C ILE A 5 48.22 -31.98 30.67
N VAL A 6 48.40 -31.66 29.39
CA VAL A 6 47.79 -30.50 28.75
C VAL A 6 46.36 -30.93 28.30
N GLY A 7 45.38 -30.46 29.06
CA GLY A 7 43.99 -30.63 28.70
C GLY A 7 43.55 -29.61 27.61
N SER A 8 43.33 -30.06 26.38
CA SER A 8 42.71 -29.25 25.30
C SER A 8 41.24 -29.06 25.58
N ILE A 9 40.83 -27.83 25.92
CA ILE A 9 39.43 -27.42 25.99
C ILE A 9 38.98 -27.16 24.54
N VAL A 10 38.18 -28.07 23.98
CA VAL A 10 37.50 -27.85 22.70
C VAL A 10 36.26 -26.98 22.98
N MET A 11 36.36 -25.72 22.68
CA MET A 11 35.25 -24.78 22.75
C MET A 11 34.36 -24.97 21.51
N ILE A 12 33.26 -25.69 21.65
CA ILE A 12 32.25 -25.85 20.59
C ILE A 12 31.45 -24.56 20.49
N LEU A 13 31.77 -23.73 19.50
CA LEU A 13 30.96 -22.59 19.08
C LEU A 13 29.67 -23.11 18.42
N PHE A 14 28.58 -23.14 19.18
CA PHE A 14 27.25 -23.27 18.60
C PHE A 14 26.96 -21.98 17.81
N ALA A 15 27.22 -22.00 16.52
CA ALA A 15 26.66 -21.02 15.61
C ALA A 15 25.15 -21.23 15.63
N ASN A 16 24.41 -20.36 16.34
CA ASN A 16 22.96 -20.26 16.19
C ASN A 16 22.71 -19.83 14.74
N MET A 17 22.48 -20.78 13.84
CA MET A 17 21.85 -20.49 12.56
C MET A 17 20.47 -19.94 12.87
N VAL A 18 20.33 -18.63 12.78
CA VAL A 18 19.03 -17.98 12.70
C VAL A 18 18.46 -18.43 11.35
N LEU A 19 17.72 -19.53 11.36
CA LEU A 19 16.91 -19.93 10.23
C LEU A 19 15.82 -18.86 10.10
N GLY A 20 15.96 -18.00 9.11
CA GLY A 20 14.96 -17.00 8.79
C GLY A 20 13.59 -17.69 8.69
N GLN A 21 12.61 -17.22 9.48
CA GLN A 21 11.28 -17.78 9.48
C GLN A 21 10.50 -17.27 8.26
N THR A 22 10.64 -17.95 7.13
CA THR A 22 9.85 -17.66 5.94
C THR A 22 8.51 -18.39 6.02
N VAL A 23 7.42 -17.63 5.91
CA VAL A 23 6.04 -18.13 5.87
C VAL A 23 5.50 -17.98 4.46
N SER A 24 4.88 -19.03 3.93
CA SER A 24 4.26 -19.03 2.60
C SER A 24 2.84 -19.58 2.66
N GLY A 25 2.04 -19.27 1.66
CA GLY A 25 0.67 -19.74 1.58
C GLY A 25 -0.11 -19.14 0.42
N VAL A 26 -1.43 -19.29 0.52
CA VAL A 26 -2.41 -18.73 -0.44
C VAL A 26 -3.54 -18.06 0.31
N VAL A 27 -4.00 -16.92 -0.19
CA VAL A 27 -5.19 -16.23 0.31
C VAL A 27 -6.35 -16.55 -0.63
N LEU A 28 -7.48 -16.90 -0.05
CA LEU A 28 -8.68 -17.33 -0.75
C LEU A 28 -9.89 -16.52 -0.26
N ASP A 29 -10.81 -16.23 -1.17
CA ASP A 29 -12.15 -15.76 -0.81
C ASP A 29 -12.93 -16.91 -0.16
N SER A 30 -13.50 -16.68 1.03
CA SER A 30 -14.20 -17.74 1.77
C SER A 30 -15.48 -18.22 1.10
N THR A 31 -16.10 -17.39 0.25
CA THR A 31 -17.37 -17.68 -0.42
C THR A 31 -17.13 -18.41 -1.73
N THR A 32 -16.23 -17.87 -2.58
CA THR A 32 -15.99 -18.39 -3.93
C THR A 32 -14.85 -19.42 -3.98
N GLN A 33 -14.04 -19.52 -2.93
CA GLN A 33 -12.82 -20.34 -2.86
C GLN A 33 -11.77 -19.94 -3.90
N SER A 34 -11.94 -18.80 -4.55
CA SER A 34 -11.01 -18.27 -5.56
C SER A 34 -9.79 -17.62 -4.90
N PRO A 35 -8.60 -17.72 -5.50
CA PRO A 35 -7.41 -17.00 -5.05
C PRO A 35 -7.63 -15.48 -5.06
N MET A 36 -7.13 -14.80 -4.05
CA MET A 36 -7.23 -13.36 -3.90
C MET A 36 -5.87 -12.68 -4.17
N ALA A 37 -5.83 -11.92 -5.26
CA ALA A 37 -4.65 -11.15 -5.65
C ALA A 37 -4.49 -9.89 -4.78
N TYR A 38 -3.24 -9.50 -4.57
CA TYR A 38 -2.82 -8.21 -4.00
C TYR A 38 -3.34 -7.92 -2.58
N VAL A 39 -3.68 -8.94 -1.81
CA VAL A 39 -4.06 -8.82 -0.39
C VAL A 39 -2.85 -8.29 0.40
N HIS A 40 -3.05 -7.29 1.24
CA HIS A 40 -2.03 -6.82 2.17
C HIS A 40 -1.77 -7.88 3.25
N ILE A 41 -0.52 -8.24 3.43
CA ILE A 41 -0.07 -9.28 4.36
C ILE A 41 1.11 -8.73 5.15
N GLY A 42 1.05 -8.75 6.48
CA GLY A 42 2.16 -8.25 7.29
C GLY A 42 1.89 -8.28 8.78
N VAL A 43 2.88 -7.82 9.53
CA VAL A 43 2.76 -7.56 10.96
C VAL A 43 2.37 -6.09 11.15
N LEU A 44 1.21 -5.87 11.75
CA LEU A 44 0.68 -4.51 11.93
C LEU A 44 1.66 -3.64 12.73
N GLY A 45 1.97 -2.46 12.19
CA GLY A 45 2.88 -1.51 12.81
C GLY A 45 4.36 -1.85 12.69
N LYS A 46 4.73 -2.89 11.92
CA LYS A 46 6.12 -3.25 11.62
C LYS A 46 6.40 -3.17 10.12
N ASN A 47 7.66 -2.96 9.76
CA ASN A 47 8.09 -3.01 8.36
C ASN A 47 8.30 -4.45 7.87
N LEU A 48 7.34 -5.32 8.19
CA LEU A 48 7.29 -6.73 7.84
C LEU A 48 6.00 -6.98 7.07
N GLY A 49 6.01 -6.66 5.77
CA GLY A 49 4.82 -6.75 4.94
C GLY A 49 5.11 -7.02 3.47
N VAL A 50 4.17 -7.72 2.85
CA VAL A 50 4.11 -8.04 1.41
C VAL A 50 2.67 -7.91 0.93
N ILE A 51 2.45 -8.12 -0.37
CA ILE A 51 1.11 -8.38 -0.94
C ILE A 51 1.09 -9.79 -1.54
N SER A 52 -0.10 -10.41 -1.60
CA SER A 52 -0.26 -11.65 -2.38
C SER A 52 -0.05 -11.38 -3.87
N ARG A 53 0.42 -12.40 -4.60
CA ARG A 53 0.56 -12.35 -6.05
C ARG A 53 -0.80 -12.39 -6.75
N ASP A 54 -0.80 -12.28 -8.07
CA ASP A 54 -2.00 -12.38 -8.91
C ASP A 54 -2.72 -13.74 -8.79
N ASP A 55 -2.00 -14.80 -8.44
CA ASP A 55 -2.53 -16.15 -8.16
C ASP A 55 -2.92 -16.36 -6.69
N GLY A 56 -2.91 -15.31 -5.86
CA GLY A 56 -3.23 -15.34 -4.43
C GLY A 56 -2.10 -15.88 -3.54
N THR A 57 -1.00 -16.37 -4.10
CA THR A 57 0.13 -16.90 -3.31
C THR A 57 0.92 -15.78 -2.65
N PHE A 58 1.54 -16.08 -1.52
CA PHE A 58 2.45 -15.16 -0.83
C PHE A 58 3.64 -15.88 -0.21
N GLN A 59 4.69 -15.10 0.03
CA GLN A 59 5.85 -15.49 0.80
C GLN A 59 6.37 -14.26 1.54
N ILE A 60 6.55 -14.38 2.85
CA ILE A 60 7.00 -13.30 3.73
C ILE A 60 8.10 -13.80 4.66
N ASP A 61 9.15 -12.99 4.83
CA ASP A 61 10.19 -13.21 5.84
C ASP A 61 9.74 -12.58 7.16
N LEU A 62 9.63 -13.39 8.19
CA LEU A 62 9.20 -13.03 9.54
C LEU A 62 10.33 -13.29 10.57
N SER A 63 11.59 -13.32 10.14
CA SER A 63 12.74 -13.51 11.02
C SER A 63 12.87 -12.43 12.11
N GLU A 64 12.36 -11.24 11.85
CA GLU A 64 12.33 -10.09 12.78
C GLU A 64 11.00 -9.95 13.55
N ALA A 65 10.10 -10.94 13.42
CA ALA A 65 8.83 -10.92 14.15
C ALA A 65 9.00 -11.40 15.60
N ASP A 66 8.31 -10.73 16.52
CA ASP A 66 8.27 -11.10 17.93
C ASP A 66 7.27 -12.23 18.19
N SER A 67 7.44 -12.92 19.32
CA SER A 67 6.60 -14.08 19.70
C SER A 67 5.10 -13.77 19.84
N GLN A 68 4.75 -12.52 20.07
CA GLN A 68 3.36 -12.07 20.22
C GLN A 68 2.75 -11.51 18.92
N ASP A 69 3.56 -11.40 17.86
CA ASP A 69 3.12 -10.85 16.59
C ASP A 69 2.08 -11.78 15.93
N LYS A 70 1.16 -11.14 15.21
CA LYS A 70 0.17 -11.82 14.38
C LYS A 70 0.38 -11.43 12.93
N LEU A 71 0.32 -12.41 12.05
CA LEU A 71 0.30 -12.14 10.62
C LEU A 71 -1.12 -11.69 10.24
N THR A 72 -1.23 -10.48 9.75
CA THR A 72 -2.49 -9.82 9.41
C THR A 72 -2.69 -9.85 7.90
N PHE A 73 -3.90 -10.19 7.48
CA PHE A 73 -4.36 -10.20 6.09
C PHE A 73 -5.49 -9.21 5.93
N SER A 74 -5.35 -8.26 5.02
CA SER A 74 -6.34 -7.20 4.82
C SER A 74 -6.55 -6.90 3.34
N SER A 75 -7.81 -6.74 2.92
CA SER A 75 -8.20 -6.31 1.59
C SER A 75 -9.47 -5.48 1.70
N VAL A 76 -9.63 -4.49 0.81
CA VAL A 76 -10.85 -3.69 0.75
C VAL A 76 -12.04 -4.59 0.42
N GLY A 77 -13.14 -4.41 1.14
CA GLY A 77 -14.32 -5.25 0.96
C GLY A 77 -14.35 -6.53 1.77
N TYR A 78 -13.33 -6.79 2.59
CA TYR A 78 -13.22 -8.02 3.37
C TYR A 78 -12.96 -7.74 4.86
N HIS A 79 -13.32 -8.71 5.71
CA HIS A 79 -12.93 -8.70 7.11
C HIS A 79 -11.45 -9.04 7.25
N THR A 80 -10.73 -8.23 8.02
CA THR A 80 -9.32 -8.47 8.33
C THR A 80 -9.16 -9.77 9.12
N GLN A 81 -8.20 -10.60 8.71
CA GLN A 81 -7.87 -11.87 9.38
C GLN A 81 -6.52 -11.77 10.08
N HIS A 82 -6.44 -12.29 11.30
CA HIS A 82 -5.21 -12.38 12.08
C HIS A 82 -4.83 -13.83 12.33
N VAL A 83 -3.60 -14.21 11.97
CA VAL A 83 -3.07 -15.56 12.15
C VAL A 83 -1.97 -15.53 13.21
N PRO A 84 -2.12 -16.20 14.34
CA PRO A 84 -1.13 -16.20 15.41
C PRO A 84 0.13 -16.99 15.00
N GLN A 85 1.26 -16.66 15.62
CA GLN A 85 2.56 -17.24 15.31
C GLN A 85 2.57 -18.78 15.44
N SER A 86 1.79 -19.34 16.36
CA SER A 86 1.66 -20.80 16.53
C SER A 86 1.24 -21.54 15.26
N SER A 87 0.47 -20.85 14.39
CA SER A 87 -0.02 -21.40 13.12
C SER A 87 0.98 -21.24 11.97
N TRP A 88 2.02 -20.40 12.10
CA TRP A 88 2.98 -20.14 11.00
C TRP A 88 3.85 -21.37 10.67
N LYS A 89 4.03 -22.26 11.65
CA LYS A 89 4.81 -23.50 11.49
C LYS A 89 4.13 -24.52 10.59
N SER A 90 2.85 -24.36 10.31
CA SER A 90 2.05 -25.27 9.48
C SER A 90 2.01 -24.83 8.01
N ALA A 91 3.09 -24.25 7.49
CA ALA A 91 3.19 -23.83 6.10
C ALA A 91 3.07 -25.01 5.12
N PRO A 92 2.47 -24.79 3.92
CA PRO A 92 1.90 -23.53 3.43
C PRO A 92 0.53 -23.21 4.07
N LEU A 93 0.34 -21.94 4.43
CA LEU A 93 -0.91 -21.47 5.01
C LEU A 93 -2.00 -21.35 3.94
N LYS A 94 -3.23 -21.74 4.32
CA LYS A 94 -4.44 -21.37 3.57
C LYS A 94 -5.24 -20.38 4.41
N VAL A 95 -5.38 -19.15 3.93
CA VAL A 95 -6.06 -18.08 4.65
C VAL A 95 -7.30 -17.67 3.88
N TYR A 96 -8.46 -17.67 4.54
CA TYR A 96 -9.74 -17.33 3.95
C TYR A 96 -10.19 -15.96 4.45
N LEU A 97 -10.45 -15.03 3.52
CA LEU A 97 -11.05 -13.74 3.85
C LEU A 97 -12.55 -13.79 3.57
N SER A 98 -13.35 -13.33 4.52
CA SER A 98 -14.80 -13.26 4.38
C SER A 98 -15.21 -11.87 3.88
N PRO A 99 -16.08 -11.79 2.84
CA PRO A 99 -16.59 -10.52 2.37
C PRO A 99 -17.26 -9.73 3.49
N ARG A 100 -17.04 -8.41 3.49
CA ARG A 100 -17.68 -7.48 4.42
C ARG A 100 -18.88 -6.86 3.74
N ILE A 101 -20.05 -6.97 4.35
CA ILE A 101 -21.25 -6.27 3.90
C ILE A 101 -21.12 -4.80 4.35
N PHE A 102 -21.12 -3.88 3.39
CA PHE A 102 -21.18 -2.46 3.67
C PHE A 102 -22.63 -2.00 3.72
N THR A 103 -23.03 -1.37 4.82
CA THR A 103 -24.23 -0.57 4.83
C THR A 103 -23.87 0.79 4.25
N LEU A 104 -24.47 1.14 3.13
CA LEU A 104 -24.30 2.46 2.54
C LEU A 104 -24.75 3.51 3.56
N ARG A 105 -23.89 4.48 3.85
CA ARG A 105 -24.30 5.68 4.56
C ARG A 105 -25.15 6.48 3.57
N GLU A 106 -26.42 6.66 3.84
CA GLU A 106 -27.25 7.57 3.08
C GLU A 106 -26.76 9.00 3.38
N ILE A 107 -26.08 9.59 2.42
CA ILE A 107 -25.77 11.02 2.47
C ILE A 107 -26.94 11.68 1.77
N VAL A 108 -27.85 12.26 2.56
CA VAL A 108 -28.92 13.11 2.03
C VAL A 108 -28.28 14.41 1.57
N VAL A 109 -28.04 14.51 0.28
CA VAL A 109 -27.66 15.78 -0.35
C VAL A 109 -28.98 16.44 -0.75
N GLU A 110 -29.39 17.45 -0.01
CA GLU A 110 -30.51 18.29 -0.40
C GLU A 110 -30.13 18.95 -1.73
N ASP A 111 -30.97 18.74 -2.75
CA ASP A 111 -31.02 19.30 -4.12
C ASP A 111 -30.05 20.49 -4.41
N SER A 112 -28.78 20.24 -4.28
CA SER A 112 -27.72 21.18 -4.60
C SER A 112 -27.17 20.88 -6.00
N ARG A 113 -27.22 21.87 -6.88
CA ARG A 113 -26.54 21.77 -8.17
C ARG A 113 -25.07 21.59 -7.93
N LEU A 114 -24.50 20.51 -8.47
CA LEU A 114 -23.06 20.30 -8.43
C LEU A 114 -22.34 21.50 -9.10
N SER A 115 -21.28 21.95 -8.48
CA SER A 115 -20.43 23.01 -9.05
C SER A 115 -19.66 22.50 -10.26
N ASP A 116 -19.04 23.43 -11.00
CA ASP A 116 -18.02 23.04 -11.98
C ASP A 116 -16.90 22.23 -11.29
N PRO A 117 -16.30 21.26 -12.01
CA PRO A 117 -15.23 20.44 -11.45
C PRO A 117 -14.04 21.27 -10.98
N VAL A 118 -13.57 21.00 -9.78
CA VAL A 118 -12.39 21.62 -9.17
C VAL A 118 -11.29 20.59 -8.95
N LYS A 119 -10.03 21.06 -8.88
CA LYS A 119 -8.86 20.21 -8.56
C LYS A 119 -8.43 20.45 -7.12
N LEU A 120 -8.47 19.41 -6.31
CA LEU A 120 -8.02 19.44 -4.92
C LEU A 120 -6.74 18.66 -4.77
N GLY A 121 -5.72 19.27 -4.20
CA GLY A 121 -4.40 18.67 -4.05
C GLY A 121 -3.33 19.33 -4.92
N ARG A 122 -2.33 18.56 -5.33
CA ARG A 122 -1.20 19.09 -6.08
C ARG A 122 -1.23 18.68 -7.54
N TYR A 123 -1.56 19.59 -8.41
CA TYR A 123 -1.73 19.34 -9.86
C TYR A 123 -0.63 19.98 -10.75
N GLN A 124 0.38 20.64 -10.17
CA GLN A 124 1.51 21.23 -10.92
C GLN A 124 2.77 20.38 -10.71
N PRO A 125 3.16 19.53 -11.68
CA PRO A 125 4.34 18.73 -11.57
C PRO A 125 5.60 19.58 -11.66
N THR A 126 6.61 19.26 -10.86
CA THR A 126 7.92 19.90 -10.91
C THR A 126 9.00 18.99 -11.50
N ARG A 127 10.23 19.48 -11.57
CA ARG A 127 11.39 18.67 -12.00
C ARG A 127 11.95 17.79 -10.88
N THR A 128 11.59 18.04 -9.63
CA THR A 128 12.02 17.25 -8.48
C THR A 128 11.29 15.92 -8.46
N THR A 129 12.02 14.85 -8.22
CA THR A 129 11.48 13.49 -8.26
C THR A 129 11.82 12.69 -7.02
N SER A 130 10.94 11.75 -6.69
CA SER A 130 11.21 10.66 -5.77
C SER A 130 10.86 9.36 -6.47
N GLY A 131 11.66 8.36 -6.23
CA GLY A 131 11.48 7.06 -6.87
C GLY A 131 12.82 6.32 -6.93
N GLN A 132 12.85 5.18 -7.56
CA GLN A 132 14.05 4.36 -7.63
C GLN A 132 14.32 3.89 -9.06
N SER A 133 15.59 3.99 -9.45
CA SER A 133 16.13 3.16 -10.50
C SER A 133 16.40 1.76 -9.91
N GLY A 134 15.82 0.73 -10.50
CA GLY A 134 15.94 -0.64 -10.00
C GLY A 134 15.01 -0.90 -8.81
N LEU A 135 13.84 -1.41 -9.09
CA LEU A 135 12.74 -1.67 -8.15
C LEU A 135 13.01 -2.73 -7.06
N GLN A 136 14.26 -3.09 -6.83
CA GLN A 136 14.64 -4.06 -5.80
C GLN A 136 14.47 -3.55 -4.35
N LYS A 137 14.18 -2.26 -4.15
CA LYS A 137 13.97 -1.65 -2.82
C LYS A 137 12.55 -1.20 -2.53
N PHE A 138 11.61 -1.30 -3.47
CA PHE A 138 10.20 -1.18 -3.11
C PHE A 138 9.77 -2.49 -2.46
N GLY A 139 9.59 -2.49 -1.14
CA GLY A 139 8.81 -3.54 -0.50
C GLY A 139 7.43 -3.55 -1.17
N TRP A 140 6.96 -4.71 -1.59
CA TRP A 140 5.60 -4.85 -2.09
C TRP A 140 4.61 -4.40 -1.02
N GLY A 141 3.61 -3.59 -1.41
CA GLY A 141 2.67 -2.99 -0.48
C GLY A 141 3.12 -1.66 0.14
N GLY A 142 4.21 -1.07 -0.36
CA GLY A 142 4.59 0.29 0.00
C GLY A 142 3.69 1.31 -0.69
N GLU A 143 3.26 2.34 0.04
CA GLU A 143 2.36 3.37 -0.47
C GLU A 143 2.95 4.77 -0.40
N TRP A 144 2.48 5.62 -1.31
CA TRP A 144 2.71 7.06 -1.33
C TRP A 144 1.38 7.78 -1.47
N GLY A 145 1.19 8.83 -0.69
CA GLY A 145 -0.07 9.57 -0.72
C GLY A 145 0.05 11.04 -0.37
N LEU A 146 -1.05 11.73 -0.55
CA LEU A 146 -1.22 13.14 -0.24
C LEU A 146 -2.53 13.33 0.51
N ARG A 147 -2.52 14.21 1.54
CA ARG A 147 -3.75 14.69 2.16
C ARG A 147 -4.44 15.69 1.24
N ILE A 148 -5.70 15.45 0.99
CA ILE A 148 -6.59 16.33 0.25
C ILE A 148 -7.46 17.04 1.27
N PHE A 149 -7.43 18.36 1.25
CA PHE A 149 -8.19 19.20 2.18
C PHE A 149 -9.54 19.53 1.55
N SER A 150 -10.60 19.26 2.29
CA SER A 150 -11.98 19.64 1.92
C SER A 150 -12.30 21.08 2.27
N ASP A 151 -11.57 21.66 3.21
CA ASP A 151 -11.80 23.02 3.74
C ASP A 151 -13.25 23.22 4.22
N GLY A 152 -13.86 22.15 4.76
CA GLY A 152 -15.23 22.15 5.27
C GLY A 152 -16.31 22.11 4.18
N GLN A 153 -15.95 21.85 2.94
CA GLN A 153 -16.88 21.67 1.83
C GLN A 153 -17.14 20.19 1.58
N THR A 154 -18.29 19.89 1.03
CA THR A 154 -18.66 18.53 0.59
C THR A 154 -18.41 18.42 -0.92
N TYR A 155 -17.76 17.33 -1.32
CA TYR A 155 -17.41 17.09 -2.71
C TYR A 155 -17.78 15.67 -3.15
N ARG A 156 -18.25 15.55 -4.40
CA ARG A 156 -18.30 14.27 -5.12
C ARG A 156 -17.01 14.09 -5.92
N VAL A 157 -16.24 13.08 -5.63
CA VAL A 157 -14.97 12.79 -6.32
C VAL A 157 -15.25 12.09 -7.65
N THR A 158 -14.69 12.63 -8.74
CA THR A 158 -14.87 12.07 -10.09
C THR A 158 -13.66 11.30 -10.56
N ASP A 159 -12.45 11.79 -10.30
CA ASP A 159 -11.24 11.10 -10.70
C ASP A 159 -10.05 11.39 -9.78
N ILE A 160 -9.07 10.51 -9.82
CA ILE A 160 -7.81 10.58 -9.07
C ILE A 160 -6.67 10.62 -10.06
N ASN A 161 -5.73 11.54 -9.84
CA ASN A 161 -4.64 11.82 -10.75
C ASN A 161 -3.31 11.89 -10.01
N PHE A 162 -2.28 11.20 -10.53
CA PHE A 162 -0.92 11.34 -10.04
C PHE A 162 0.09 11.33 -11.19
N HIS A 163 1.28 11.88 -10.96
CA HIS A 163 2.23 12.17 -12.04
C HIS A 163 3.53 11.40 -11.88
N THR A 164 3.98 10.78 -12.99
CA THR A 164 5.30 10.16 -13.12
C THR A 164 6.24 11.04 -13.92
N ARG A 165 7.47 11.16 -13.48
CA ARG A 165 8.55 11.81 -14.23
C ARG A 165 9.13 10.89 -15.29
N PHE A 166 9.43 9.67 -14.85
CA PHE A 166 9.96 8.60 -15.67
C PHE A 166 9.20 7.31 -15.39
N ASN A 167 8.70 6.70 -16.45
CA ASN A 167 8.17 5.34 -16.45
C ASN A 167 8.77 4.64 -17.66
N THR A 168 9.74 3.76 -17.43
CA THR A 168 10.40 2.97 -18.49
C THR A 168 9.98 1.50 -18.46
N MET A 169 9.05 1.14 -17.58
CA MET A 169 8.41 -0.16 -17.56
C MET A 169 7.51 -0.33 -18.79
N ASP A 170 7.33 -1.54 -19.27
CA ASP A 170 6.33 -1.80 -20.31
C ASP A 170 4.92 -1.49 -19.77
N SER A 171 4.63 -1.92 -18.56
CA SER A 171 3.46 -1.44 -17.82
C SER A 171 3.62 -1.61 -16.30
N VAL A 172 2.78 -0.87 -15.56
CA VAL A 172 2.70 -0.88 -14.10
C VAL A 172 1.24 -0.93 -13.72
N LEU A 173 0.87 -1.82 -12.82
CA LEU A 173 -0.44 -1.83 -12.18
C LEU A 173 -0.33 -1.15 -10.83
N PHE A 174 -1.11 -0.10 -10.65
CA PHE A 174 -1.25 0.62 -9.39
C PHE A 174 -2.57 0.27 -8.75
N ARG A 175 -2.56 0.14 -7.42
CA ARG A 175 -3.76 0.24 -6.59
C ARG A 175 -3.84 1.65 -6.04
N ILE A 176 -5.04 2.20 -6.00
CA ILE A 176 -5.36 3.49 -5.40
C ILE A 176 -6.20 3.23 -4.15
N SER A 177 -5.86 3.91 -3.05
CA SER A 177 -6.64 3.87 -1.82
C SER A 177 -7.01 5.27 -1.38
N ILE A 178 -8.13 5.40 -0.67
CA ILE A 178 -8.60 6.64 -0.08
C ILE A 178 -8.91 6.33 1.38
N TYR A 179 -8.28 7.05 2.28
CA TYR A 179 -8.39 6.85 3.72
C TYR A 179 -9.03 8.06 4.40
N SER A 180 -9.80 7.80 5.46
CA SER A 180 -10.09 8.80 6.46
C SER A 180 -8.82 9.27 7.16
N VAL A 181 -8.90 10.38 7.86
CA VAL A 181 -7.78 10.96 8.61
C VAL A 181 -8.07 10.85 10.10
N GLU A 182 -7.21 10.16 10.85
CA GLU A 182 -7.20 10.13 12.30
C GLU A 182 -5.79 10.45 12.78
N ASP A 183 -5.65 11.30 13.80
CA ASP A 183 -4.35 11.74 14.34
C ASP A 183 -3.35 12.22 13.26
N ASN A 184 -3.84 12.88 12.21
CA ASN A 184 -3.09 13.31 11.03
C ASN A 184 -2.47 12.18 10.20
N LEU A 185 -2.91 10.95 10.34
CA LEU A 185 -2.45 9.78 9.60
C LEU A 185 -3.62 9.11 8.84
N PRO A 186 -3.33 8.32 7.79
CA PRO A 186 -4.33 7.47 7.17
C PRO A 186 -4.88 6.45 8.16
N ASP A 187 -6.20 6.35 8.23
CA ASP A 187 -6.89 5.41 9.11
C ASP A 187 -7.71 4.37 8.31
N SER A 188 -8.99 4.54 8.19
CA SER A 188 -9.89 3.57 7.58
C SER A 188 -10.08 3.82 6.08
N SER A 189 -10.15 2.76 5.28
CA SER A 189 -10.46 2.88 3.85
C SER A 189 -11.91 3.36 3.66
N LEU A 190 -12.07 4.37 2.81
CA LEU A 190 -13.37 4.88 2.36
C LEU A 190 -13.91 4.15 1.14
N LEU A 191 -13.12 3.26 0.55
CA LEU A 191 -13.50 2.48 -0.61
C LEU A 191 -14.22 1.19 -0.19
N GLN A 192 -15.16 0.77 -1.02
CA GLN A 192 -15.90 -0.49 -0.85
C GLN A 192 -15.31 -1.64 -1.69
N GLN A 193 -14.53 -1.29 -2.71
CA GLN A 193 -13.85 -2.23 -3.59
C GLN A 193 -12.46 -1.70 -3.98
N GLU A 194 -11.59 -2.60 -4.36
CA GLU A 194 -10.25 -2.26 -4.84
C GLU A 194 -10.30 -1.42 -6.11
N LEU A 195 -9.49 -0.38 -6.18
CA LEU A 195 -9.35 0.49 -7.35
C LEU A 195 -7.98 0.29 -7.98
N PHE A 196 -7.98 -0.24 -9.21
CA PHE A 196 -6.76 -0.41 -9.98
C PHE A 196 -6.70 0.51 -11.20
N VAL A 197 -5.48 0.94 -11.53
CA VAL A 197 -5.18 1.64 -12.79
C VAL A 197 -3.87 1.11 -13.38
N LYS A 198 -3.88 0.82 -14.67
CA LYS A 198 -2.69 0.38 -15.40
C LYS A 198 -2.09 1.55 -16.14
N SER A 199 -0.79 1.75 -15.98
CA SER A 199 0.02 2.74 -16.68
C SER A 199 0.98 2.03 -17.62
N TYR A 200 1.27 2.67 -18.74
CA TYR A 200 2.18 2.16 -19.75
C TYR A 200 3.46 3.01 -19.84
N LYS A 201 4.41 2.50 -20.60
CA LYS A 201 5.68 3.17 -20.83
C LYS A 201 5.48 4.60 -21.30
N ARG A 202 6.15 5.55 -20.65
CA ARG A 202 6.12 6.99 -20.92
C ARG A 202 4.85 7.74 -20.48
N ASP A 203 3.86 7.08 -19.90
CA ASP A 203 2.75 7.79 -19.31
C ASP A 203 3.27 8.80 -18.27
N LYS A 204 2.75 10.01 -18.31
CA LYS A 204 3.09 11.08 -17.38
C LYS A 204 2.00 11.26 -16.32
N TRP A 205 0.79 11.50 -16.74
CA TRP A 205 -0.37 11.53 -15.89
C TRP A 205 -1.07 10.19 -15.90
N ILE A 206 -1.34 9.69 -14.72
CA ILE A 206 -2.09 8.46 -14.51
C ILE A 206 -3.40 8.89 -13.87
N THR A 207 -4.49 8.64 -14.58
CA THR A 207 -5.84 9.04 -14.17
C THR A 207 -6.70 7.81 -13.95
N LYS A 208 -7.43 7.77 -12.84
CA LYS A 208 -8.45 6.78 -12.55
C LYS A 208 -9.78 7.49 -12.37
N ASP A 209 -10.70 7.26 -13.31
CA ASP A 209 -12.10 7.63 -13.16
C ASP A 209 -12.75 6.76 -12.07
N ILE A 210 -13.39 7.40 -11.10
CA ILE A 210 -14.14 6.79 -10.01
C ILE A 210 -15.55 7.33 -9.86
N SER A 211 -16.05 8.06 -10.87
CA SER A 211 -17.38 8.66 -10.85
C SER A 211 -18.50 7.66 -10.54
N SER A 212 -18.32 6.41 -10.99
CA SER A 212 -19.25 5.31 -10.71
C SER A 212 -19.26 4.87 -9.23
N GLN A 213 -18.25 5.21 -8.44
CA GLN A 213 -18.19 4.89 -7.01
C GLN A 213 -19.11 5.79 -6.18
N GLN A 214 -19.57 6.92 -6.73
CA GLN A 214 -20.39 7.93 -6.03
C GLN A 214 -19.75 8.33 -4.68
N LEU A 215 -18.41 8.43 -4.65
CA LEU A 215 -17.67 8.76 -3.44
C LEU A 215 -17.88 10.23 -3.09
N ILE A 216 -18.43 10.47 -1.92
CA ILE A 216 -18.59 11.81 -1.34
C ILE A 216 -17.60 11.95 -0.19
N ILE A 217 -16.92 13.08 -0.14
CA ILE A 217 -16.05 13.47 0.97
C ILE A 217 -16.55 14.79 1.56
N ASP A 218 -16.71 14.83 2.86
CA ASP A 218 -17.13 16.01 3.67
C ASP A 218 -16.05 16.43 4.67
N GLN A 219 -14.94 15.73 4.67
CA GLN A 219 -13.75 15.97 5.50
C GLN A 219 -12.48 15.67 4.69
N ASP A 220 -11.34 16.05 5.27
CA ASP A 220 -10.05 15.74 4.68
C ASP A 220 -9.87 14.23 4.51
N VAL A 221 -9.25 13.86 3.42
CA VAL A 221 -8.92 12.46 3.12
C VAL A 221 -7.45 12.33 2.71
N ILE A 222 -6.88 11.15 2.86
CA ILE A 222 -5.56 10.85 2.32
C ILE A 222 -5.73 9.88 1.16
N VAL A 223 -5.32 10.34 -0.03
CA VAL A 223 -5.32 9.53 -1.26
C VAL A 223 -3.93 8.98 -1.46
N THR A 224 -3.83 7.67 -1.64
CA THR A 224 -2.56 6.99 -1.86
C THR A 224 -2.57 6.16 -3.13
N PHE A 225 -1.38 5.80 -3.60
CA PHE A 225 -1.19 4.78 -4.61
C PHE A 225 -0.03 3.86 -4.21
N GLU A 226 -0.10 2.61 -4.61
CA GLU A 226 0.97 1.62 -4.49
C GLU A 226 1.17 0.87 -5.81
N VAL A 227 2.37 0.33 -5.99
CA VAL A 227 2.67 -0.56 -7.11
C VAL A 227 2.36 -2.00 -6.69
N VAL A 228 1.40 -2.63 -7.35
CA VAL A 228 1.02 -4.02 -7.05
C VAL A 228 1.58 -5.02 -8.06
N GLN A 229 1.84 -4.59 -9.32
CA GLN A 229 2.45 -5.45 -10.32
C GLN A 229 3.26 -4.64 -11.34
N LEU A 230 4.34 -5.23 -11.82
CA LEU A 230 5.28 -4.62 -12.77
C LEU A 230 5.57 -5.56 -13.93
N TRP A 231 5.51 -5.02 -15.12
CA TRP A 231 6.01 -5.67 -16.32
C TRP A 231 7.25 -4.91 -16.79
N ARG A 232 8.41 -5.54 -16.61
CA ARG A 232 9.71 -4.93 -16.90
C ARG A 232 9.98 -4.92 -18.39
N SER A 233 10.54 -3.82 -18.88
CA SER A 233 11.01 -3.75 -20.27
C SER A 233 12.25 -4.61 -20.48
N SER A 234 12.29 -5.33 -21.59
CA SER A 234 13.45 -6.12 -22.02
C SER A 234 14.69 -5.26 -22.30
N SER A 235 14.54 -3.95 -22.48
CA SER A 235 15.65 -2.99 -22.69
C SER A 235 16.55 -2.77 -21.46
N GLY A 236 16.25 -3.40 -20.34
CA GLY A 236 17.09 -3.43 -19.13
C GLY A 236 17.05 -2.17 -18.25
N ASN A 237 16.65 -1.02 -18.76
CA ASN A 237 16.55 0.20 -17.97
C ASN A 237 15.12 0.36 -17.40
N ASN A 238 14.89 -0.23 -16.22
CA ASN A 238 13.60 -0.24 -15.57
C ASN A 238 13.58 0.80 -14.43
N ALA A 239 12.97 1.95 -14.68
CA ALA A 239 12.88 3.07 -13.76
C ALA A 239 11.42 3.58 -13.65
N LEU A 240 11.01 3.88 -12.42
CA LEU A 240 9.75 4.51 -12.10
C LEU A 240 10.00 5.62 -11.08
N PHE A 241 9.72 6.86 -11.46
CA PHE A 241 9.91 8.03 -10.62
C PHE A 241 8.65 8.89 -10.62
N PHE A 242 8.18 9.24 -9.44
CA PHE A 242 7.08 10.18 -9.25
C PHE A 242 7.62 11.59 -9.07
N THR A 243 6.83 12.58 -9.46
CA THR A 243 7.22 13.98 -9.27
C THR A 243 6.84 14.47 -7.89
N HIS A 244 7.73 15.27 -7.34
CA HIS A 244 7.43 16.13 -6.20
C HIS A 244 7.23 17.56 -6.66
N GLY A 245 6.66 18.37 -5.78
CA GLY A 245 6.52 19.77 -6.03
C GLY A 245 7.02 20.64 -4.91
N LYS A 246 7.42 21.88 -5.23
CA LYS A 246 7.67 22.93 -4.26
C LYS A 246 6.35 23.57 -3.82
N GLY A 247 6.30 24.07 -2.59
CA GLY A 247 5.30 25.04 -2.16
C GLY A 247 3.88 24.49 -2.01
N TYR A 248 3.73 23.31 -1.45
CA TYR A 248 2.46 22.89 -0.88
C TYR A 248 2.55 23.12 0.62
N ASP A 249 1.93 24.20 1.10
CA ASP A 249 2.05 24.65 2.47
C ASP A 249 1.23 23.82 3.46
N ARG A 250 0.50 22.81 2.96
CA ARG A 250 -0.40 21.96 3.72
C ARG A 250 0.04 20.50 3.65
N GLY A 251 0.87 20.09 4.60
CA GLY A 251 1.26 18.70 4.77
C GLY A 251 2.34 18.22 3.79
N GLY A 252 2.80 16.97 4.00
CA GLY A 252 3.83 16.30 3.21
C GLY A 252 3.31 15.07 2.48
N THR A 253 4.24 14.29 1.92
CA THR A 253 3.93 12.98 1.36
C THR A 253 3.78 11.97 2.50
N TYR A 254 2.65 11.30 2.56
CA TYR A 254 2.45 10.13 3.42
C TYR A 254 3.06 8.90 2.76
N THR A 255 3.86 8.16 3.50
CA THR A 255 4.49 6.95 2.98
C THR A 255 4.47 5.84 4.02
N ARG A 256 4.29 4.61 3.56
CA ARG A 256 4.66 3.39 4.30
C ARG A 256 5.53 2.50 3.42
N ALA A 257 6.49 1.81 4.04
CA ALA A 257 7.54 1.11 3.29
C ALA A 257 7.09 -0.26 2.77
N SER A 258 6.10 -0.88 3.42
CA SER A 258 5.52 -2.18 3.06
C SER A 258 4.07 -2.25 3.53
N SER A 259 3.37 -3.31 3.18
CA SER A 259 2.01 -3.56 3.66
C SER A 259 1.95 -3.50 5.18
N LEU A 260 0.97 -2.75 5.71
CA LEU A 260 0.68 -2.63 7.14
C LEU A 260 1.80 -2.02 7.99
N ALA A 261 2.90 -1.54 7.36
CA ALA A 261 3.95 -0.78 8.04
C ALA A 261 3.42 0.54 8.60
N PRO A 262 4.10 1.12 9.60
CA PRO A 262 3.73 2.43 10.13
C PRO A 262 3.79 3.50 9.04
N TRP A 263 2.84 4.42 9.09
CA TRP A 263 2.87 5.60 8.25
C TRP A 263 3.93 6.58 8.70
N THR A 264 4.60 7.20 7.74
CA THR A 264 5.53 8.30 7.94
C THR A 264 5.18 9.46 7.03
N THR A 265 5.49 10.68 7.46
CA THR A 265 5.26 11.88 6.64
C THR A 265 6.60 12.49 6.23
N LYS A 266 6.75 12.78 4.95
CA LYS A 266 7.91 13.50 4.38
C LYS A 266 7.51 14.90 3.97
N GLY A 267 8.37 15.89 4.20
CA GLY A 267 8.06 17.31 4.01
C GLY A 267 7.86 17.76 2.56
N ILE A 268 8.15 16.92 1.56
CA ILE A 268 8.00 17.29 0.13
C ILE A 268 6.81 16.52 -0.45
N PRO A 269 5.70 17.20 -0.83
CA PRO A 269 4.51 16.54 -1.34
C PRO A 269 4.75 15.97 -2.75
N ILE A 270 4.14 14.79 -3.01
CA ILE A 270 4.04 14.23 -4.35
C ILE A 270 3.04 15.01 -5.20
N THR A 271 3.15 14.90 -6.52
CA THR A 271 2.14 15.43 -7.45
C THR A 271 0.98 14.46 -7.56
N LEU A 272 -0.08 14.76 -6.82
CA LEU A 272 -1.33 14.00 -6.76
C LEU A 272 -2.47 14.99 -6.52
N TYR A 273 -3.60 14.81 -7.20
CA TYR A 273 -4.82 15.58 -6.97
C TYR A 273 -6.04 14.72 -7.30
N ILE A 274 -7.17 15.13 -6.79
CA ILE A 274 -8.48 14.64 -7.21
C ILE A 274 -9.20 15.71 -8.00
N THR A 275 -10.02 15.30 -8.98
CA THR A 275 -11.07 16.15 -9.55
C THR A 275 -12.36 15.86 -8.80
N ALA A 276 -13.07 16.89 -8.41
CA ALA A 276 -14.28 16.77 -7.63
C ALA A 276 -15.26 17.91 -7.96
N GLU A 277 -16.55 17.66 -7.73
CA GLU A 277 -17.64 18.61 -7.88
C GLU A 277 -18.19 18.91 -6.48
N GLY A 278 -18.27 20.21 -6.13
CA GLY A 278 -18.80 20.66 -4.84
C GLY A 278 -20.33 20.66 -4.82
N TYR A 279 -20.87 20.44 -3.62
CA TYR A 279 -22.30 20.60 -3.34
C TYR A 279 -22.61 21.96 -2.78
#